data_f04973d39edffef55a50b1d1d1d217e2
#
_entry.id   f04973d39edffef55a50b1d1d1d217e2
#
_cell.length_a   1.000
_cell.length_b   1.000
_cell.length_c   1.000
_cell.angle_alpha   90.00
_cell.angle_beta   90.00
_cell.angle_gamma   90.00
#
_symmetry.space_group_name_H-M   'P 1'
#
loop_
_entity.id
_entity.type
_entity.pdbx_description
1 polymer ?
#
loop_
_entity_poly.entity_id
_entity_poly.type
_entity_poly.pdbx_seq_one_letter_code
_entity_poly.pdbx_strand_id
1 'polypeptide(L)'
;RTDKHIIEQICEHYKIENPDLRCEMYFSEDERRLSEQLSSQLEEDFIVIEPHSKDNYTPNRAYPFANWQKLVDKLGKNIQVVQVGLSNSPVLDHVVDFRGKTSFRSATLLIEKARLLMSTEGGLVHAATAVDTTSLVVITGYQTVKMVAYPQNINVYIGSHGPCGLKIPCLDCKRDSAKHNYEEIHEKVVDFLT
;
A
#
# COMPACT_ATOMS: atom_id res chain seq x y z
N ARG A 1 14.82 -16.40 2.85
CA ARG A 1 15.92 -15.44 2.65
C ARG A 1 15.38 -14.04 2.94
N THR A 2 16.18 -13.24 3.61
CA THR A 2 15.77 -11.88 4.03
C THR A 2 16.68 -10.79 3.43
N ASP A 3 17.57 -11.19 2.56
CA ASP A 3 18.69 -10.41 2.01
C ASP A 3 18.46 -9.95 0.57
N LYS A 4 17.35 -10.37 -0.05
CA LYS A 4 17.00 -10.05 -1.45
C LYS A 4 15.51 -9.74 -1.58
N HIS A 5 15.16 -8.93 -2.58
CA HIS A 5 13.78 -8.65 -2.93
C HIS A 5 13.04 -9.92 -3.36
N ILE A 6 11.73 -10.00 -3.09
CA ILE A 6 10.93 -11.19 -3.43
C ILE A 6 10.95 -11.49 -4.94
N ILE A 7 10.96 -10.46 -5.79
CA ILE A 7 11.08 -10.63 -7.24
C ILE A 7 12.42 -11.28 -7.59
N GLU A 8 13.54 -10.81 -7.02
CA GLU A 8 14.87 -11.42 -7.25
C GLU A 8 14.90 -12.88 -6.82
N GLN A 9 14.29 -13.20 -5.67
CA GLN A 9 14.23 -14.59 -5.19
C GLN A 9 13.42 -15.50 -6.12
N ILE A 10 12.32 -15.01 -6.69
CA ILE A 10 11.51 -15.74 -7.65
C ILE A 10 12.29 -15.91 -8.96
N CYS A 11 12.89 -14.84 -9.47
CA CYS A 11 13.66 -14.86 -10.70
C CYS A 11 14.88 -15.78 -10.63
N GLU A 12 15.59 -15.80 -9.50
CA GLU A 12 16.67 -16.76 -9.26
C GLU A 12 16.20 -18.21 -9.38
N HIS A 13 15.02 -18.52 -8.83
CA HIS A 13 14.45 -19.87 -8.94
C HIS A 13 14.22 -20.28 -10.41
N TYR A 14 13.84 -19.33 -11.26
CA TYR A 14 13.63 -19.54 -12.69
C TYR A 14 14.88 -19.23 -13.55
N LYS A 15 16.04 -18.97 -12.94
CA LYS A 15 17.31 -18.63 -13.62
C LYS A 15 17.21 -17.39 -14.50
N ILE A 16 16.40 -16.42 -14.09
CA ILE A 16 16.31 -15.10 -14.71
C ILE A 16 17.31 -14.18 -13.99
N GLU A 17 18.23 -13.62 -14.76
CA GLU A 17 19.26 -12.71 -14.25
C GLU A 17 18.83 -11.26 -14.33
N ASN A 18 19.24 -10.44 -13.36
CA ASN A 18 19.04 -8.99 -13.31
C ASN A 18 17.59 -8.54 -13.57
N PRO A 19 16.60 -9.05 -12.81
CA PRO A 19 15.22 -8.65 -13.01
C PRO A 19 15.00 -7.20 -12.60
N ASP A 20 14.14 -6.52 -13.34
CA ASP A 20 13.59 -5.25 -12.88
C ASP A 20 12.73 -5.45 -11.64
N LEU A 21 12.88 -4.56 -10.66
CA LEU A 21 12.04 -4.59 -9.45
C LEU A 21 10.70 -3.90 -9.73
N ARG A 22 9.88 -4.52 -10.55
CA ARG A 22 8.50 -4.11 -10.85
C ARG A 22 7.64 -5.32 -11.19
N CYS A 23 6.35 -5.19 -10.99
CA CYS A 23 5.38 -6.16 -11.50
C CYS A 23 4.85 -5.72 -12.86
N GLU A 24 4.19 -6.61 -13.55
CA GLU A 24 3.51 -6.34 -14.82
C GLU A 24 2.05 -6.77 -14.73
N MET A 25 1.15 -5.93 -15.23
CA MET A 25 -0.27 -6.23 -15.40
C MET A 25 -0.77 -5.67 -16.72
N TYR A 26 -1.51 -6.49 -17.44
CA TYR A 26 -2.11 -6.11 -18.74
C TYR A 26 -3.62 -6.03 -18.57
N PHE A 27 -4.23 -4.95 -19.03
CA PHE A 27 -5.65 -4.68 -18.87
C PHE A 27 -6.35 -4.65 -20.24
N SER A 28 -7.55 -5.23 -20.28
CA SER A 28 -8.42 -5.13 -21.47
C SER A 28 -9.05 -3.72 -21.57
N GLU A 29 -9.54 -3.39 -22.75
CA GLU A 29 -10.28 -2.14 -22.98
C GLU A 29 -11.55 -2.06 -22.12
N ASP A 30 -12.22 -3.19 -21.89
CA ASP A 30 -13.41 -3.24 -21.03
C ASP A 30 -13.07 -2.94 -19.57
N GLU A 31 -11.95 -3.43 -19.05
CA GLU A 31 -11.48 -3.11 -17.71
C GLU A 31 -11.13 -1.62 -17.59
N ARG A 32 -10.47 -1.05 -18.58
CA ARG A 32 -10.14 0.38 -18.61
C ARG A 32 -11.40 1.24 -18.65
N ARG A 33 -12.37 0.90 -19.51
CA ARG A 33 -13.65 1.60 -19.59
C ARG A 33 -14.43 1.54 -18.29
N LEU A 34 -14.47 0.37 -17.61
CA LEU A 34 -15.10 0.24 -16.32
C LEU A 34 -14.40 1.11 -15.26
N SER A 35 -13.07 1.15 -15.27
CA SER A 35 -12.29 2.01 -14.36
C SER A 35 -12.55 3.50 -14.61
N GLU A 36 -12.71 3.93 -15.85
CA GLU A 36 -13.08 5.30 -16.20
C GLU A 36 -14.45 5.67 -15.63
N GLN A 37 -15.43 4.78 -15.75
CA GLN A 37 -16.75 4.99 -15.14
C GLN A 37 -16.68 5.09 -13.62
N LEU A 38 -15.88 4.23 -12.97
CA LEU A 38 -15.69 4.30 -11.53
C LEU A 38 -15.00 5.58 -11.08
N SER A 39 -13.99 6.03 -11.80
CA SER A 39 -13.23 7.24 -11.46
C SER A 39 -13.90 8.54 -11.88
N SER A 40 -14.94 8.52 -12.74
CA SER A 40 -15.62 9.72 -13.22
C SER A 40 -16.30 10.56 -12.12
N GLN A 41 -16.53 9.98 -10.95
CA GLN A 41 -17.11 10.64 -9.78
C GLN A 41 -16.03 11.21 -8.83
N LEU A 42 -14.75 11.03 -9.14
CA LEU A 42 -13.63 11.48 -8.33
C LEU A 42 -13.10 12.82 -8.84
N GLU A 43 -12.41 13.53 -7.97
CA GLU A 43 -11.62 14.69 -8.37
C GLU A 43 -10.45 14.26 -9.25
N GLU A 44 -9.89 15.18 -10.02
CA GLU A 44 -8.75 14.91 -10.90
C GLU A 44 -7.52 14.50 -10.09
N ASP A 45 -7.29 15.17 -8.96
CA ASP A 45 -6.23 14.86 -8.01
C ASP A 45 -6.79 14.12 -6.80
N PHE A 46 -6.41 12.87 -6.65
CA PHE A 46 -6.76 12.05 -5.48
C PHE A 46 -5.64 11.08 -5.11
N ILE A 47 -5.70 10.58 -3.89
CA ILE A 47 -4.85 9.49 -3.40
C ILE A 47 -5.71 8.28 -3.05
N VAL A 48 -5.14 7.09 -3.24
CA VAL A 48 -5.79 5.84 -2.82
C VAL A 48 -5.18 5.37 -1.50
N ILE A 49 -6.03 4.90 -0.58
CA ILE A 49 -5.59 4.29 0.67
C ILE A 49 -6.15 2.88 0.83
N GLU A 50 -5.29 1.92 1.20
CA GLU A 50 -5.67 0.60 1.72
C GLU A 50 -5.14 0.45 3.15
N PRO A 51 -5.94 0.80 4.19
CA PRO A 51 -5.48 0.82 5.58
C PRO A 51 -5.41 -0.57 6.22
N HIS A 52 -5.92 -1.60 5.54
CA HIS A 52 -6.02 -2.95 6.08
C HIS A 52 -5.10 -3.93 5.37
N SER A 53 -4.23 -4.55 6.13
CA SER A 53 -3.49 -5.72 5.68
C SER A 53 -4.37 -6.98 5.72
N LYS A 54 -3.94 -8.01 5.02
CA LYS A 54 -4.62 -9.32 4.98
C LYS A 54 -4.44 -10.06 6.31
N ASP A 55 -5.41 -9.95 7.23
CA ASP A 55 -5.33 -10.49 8.60
C ASP A 55 -5.19 -12.02 8.63
N ASN A 56 -5.76 -12.72 7.65
CA ASN A 56 -5.66 -14.17 7.54
C ASN A 56 -4.26 -14.68 7.13
N TYR A 57 -3.35 -13.79 6.76
CA TYR A 57 -1.96 -14.15 6.47
C TYR A 57 -1.07 -13.90 7.68
N THR A 58 -1.08 -12.69 8.23
CA THR A 58 -0.39 -12.30 9.45
C THR A 58 -0.95 -10.97 9.98
N PRO A 59 -1.17 -10.84 11.30
CA PRO A 59 -1.56 -9.56 11.90
C PRO A 59 -0.38 -8.59 12.04
N ASN A 60 0.85 -9.05 11.78
CA ASN A 60 2.08 -8.29 12.09
C ASN A 60 2.42 -7.22 11.06
N ARG A 61 1.68 -7.13 9.96
CA ARG A 61 1.80 -6.05 8.97
C ARG A 61 0.87 -4.87 9.28
N ALA A 62 -0.04 -5.03 10.21
CA ALA A 62 -1.05 -4.02 10.50
C ALA A 62 -0.39 -2.74 11.05
N TYR A 63 -0.81 -1.61 10.52
CA TYR A 63 -0.56 -0.29 11.09
C TYR A 63 -1.84 0.21 11.77
N PRO A 64 -1.76 0.95 12.90
CA PRO A 64 -2.94 1.33 13.67
C PRO A 64 -3.95 2.11 12.83
N PHE A 65 -5.20 1.64 12.80
CA PHE A 65 -6.28 2.28 12.05
C PHE A 65 -6.50 3.74 12.46
N ALA A 66 -6.39 4.03 13.75
CA ALA A 66 -6.47 5.40 14.26
C ALA A 66 -5.37 6.33 13.73
N ASN A 67 -4.20 5.79 13.38
CA ASN A 67 -3.14 6.59 12.75
C ASN A 67 -3.45 6.86 11.29
N TRP A 68 -4.03 5.90 10.55
CA TRP A 68 -4.56 6.12 9.22
C TRP A 68 -5.65 7.19 9.22
N GLN A 69 -6.56 7.16 10.20
CA GLN A 69 -7.60 8.18 10.33
C GLN A 69 -7.01 9.59 10.52
N LYS A 70 -6.04 9.74 11.42
CA LYS A 70 -5.37 11.03 11.64
C LYS A 70 -4.67 11.56 10.37
N LEU A 71 -4.09 10.66 9.58
CA LEU A 71 -3.48 11.02 8.29
C LEU A 71 -4.54 11.51 7.31
N VAL A 72 -5.65 10.79 7.17
CA VAL A 72 -6.77 11.18 6.30
C VAL A 72 -7.36 12.53 6.73
N ASP A 73 -7.57 12.75 8.02
CA ASP A 73 -8.11 14.01 8.55
C ASP A 73 -7.23 15.23 8.22
N LYS A 74 -5.91 15.02 8.11
CA LYS A 74 -4.98 16.07 7.70
C LYS A 74 -4.91 16.26 6.20
N LEU A 75 -4.75 15.18 5.45
CA LEU A 75 -4.57 15.19 4.00
C LEU A 75 -5.86 15.57 3.27
N GLY A 76 -7.01 15.08 3.72
CA GLY A 76 -8.32 15.29 3.11
C GLY A 76 -8.79 16.74 3.05
N LYS A 77 -8.06 17.67 3.67
CA LYS A 77 -8.28 19.12 3.54
C LYS A 77 -7.75 19.68 2.21
N ASN A 78 -6.82 18.98 1.56
CA ASN A 78 -6.09 19.48 0.41
C ASN A 78 -6.17 18.53 -0.80
N ILE A 79 -6.53 17.27 -0.59
CA ILE A 79 -6.62 16.27 -1.64
C ILE A 79 -7.70 15.24 -1.29
N GLN A 80 -8.44 14.79 -2.30
CA GLN A 80 -9.44 13.74 -2.11
C GLN A 80 -8.78 12.41 -1.76
N VAL A 81 -9.32 11.70 -0.75
CA VAL A 81 -8.84 10.39 -0.32
C VAL A 81 -9.87 9.32 -0.68
N VAL A 82 -9.44 8.28 -1.37
CA VAL A 82 -10.29 7.16 -1.82
C VAL A 82 -9.85 5.89 -1.11
N GLN A 83 -10.73 5.29 -0.31
CA GLN A 83 -10.43 4.04 0.37
C GLN A 83 -10.87 2.84 -0.45
N VAL A 84 -9.93 1.92 -0.70
CA VAL A 84 -10.20 0.59 -1.27
C VAL A 84 -10.05 -0.51 -0.22
N GLY A 85 -10.49 -1.71 -0.53
CA GLY A 85 -10.40 -2.88 0.35
C GLY A 85 -11.65 -3.74 0.33
N LEU A 86 -11.75 -4.67 1.28
CA LEU A 86 -12.90 -5.57 1.40
C LEU A 86 -14.12 -4.83 1.97
N SER A 87 -15.32 -5.23 1.55
CA SER A 87 -16.57 -4.61 1.99
C SER A 87 -16.81 -4.68 3.50
N ASN A 88 -16.25 -5.69 4.16
CA ASN A 88 -16.37 -5.91 5.61
C ASN A 88 -15.22 -5.26 6.43
N SER A 89 -14.24 -4.63 5.78
CA SER A 89 -13.19 -3.89 6.49
C SER A 89 -13.77 -2.60 7.09
N PRO A 90 -13.23 -2.06 8.20
CA PRO A 90 -13.59 -0.75 8.69
C PRO A 90 -13.37 0.36 7.66
N VAL A 91 -14.23 1.37 7.65
CA VAL A 91 -14.08 2.56 6.81
C VAL A 91 -13.50 3.71 7.62
N LEU A 92 -12.61 4.46 7.00
CA LEU A 92 -12.12 5.74 7.52
C LEU A 92 -13.19 6.83 7.30
N ASP A 93 -13.24 7.79 8.20
CA ASP A 93 -14.07 8.97 8.00
C ASP A 93 -13.44 9.89 6.93
N HIS A 94 -14.24 10.70 6.26
CA HIS A 94 -13.82 11.70 5.27
C HIS A 94 -13.10 11.12 4.04
N VAL A 95 -13.47 9.89 3.62
CA VAL A 95 -13.00 9.26 2.40
C VAL A 95 -14.12 8.98 1.41
N VAL A 96 -13.78 8.85 0.14
CA VAL A 96 -14.67 8.23 -0.84
C VAL A 96 -14.55 6.72 -0.70
N ASP A 97 -15.63 6.05 -0.30
CA ASP A 97 -15.62 4.62 0.01
C ASP A 97 -15.81 3.74 -1.23
N PHE A 98 -14.74 3.07 -1.64
CA PHE A 98 -14.70 2.07 -2.71
C PHE A 98 -14.48 0.63 -2.20
N ARG A 99 -14.59 0.39 -0.90
CA ARG A 99 -14.47 -0.97 -0.34
C ARG A 99 -15.55 -1.89 -0.91
N GLY A 100 -15.15 -3.07 -1.35
CA GLY A 100 -16.05 -4.04 -1.98
C GLY A 100 -16.62 -3.63 -3.34
N LYS A 101 -16.31 -2.44 -3.84
CA LYS A 101 -16.77 -1.95 -5.16
C LYS A 101 -15.75 -2.19 -6.26
N THR A 102 -14.54 -2.59 -5.92
CA THR A 102 -13.44 -2.86 -6.84
C THR A 102 -12.95 -4.30 -6.69
N SER A 103 -12.66 -4.94 -7.80
CA SER A 103 -11.79 -6.10 -7.85
C SER A 103 -10.33 -5.67 -7.65
N PHE A 104 -9.41 -6.61 -7.44
CA PHE A 104 -7.97 -6.31 -7.38
C PHE A 104 -7.50 -5.56 -8.64
N ARG A 105 -7.96 -5.98 -9.82
CA ARG A 105 -7.58 -5.38 -11.09
C ARG A 105 -8.18 -3.98 -11.30
N SER A 106 -9.45 -3.78 -10.96
CA SER A 106 -10.05 -2.45 -11.06
C SER A 106 -9.53 -1.48 -9.97
N ALA A 107 -9.15 -1.98 -8.79
CA ALA A 107 -8.43 -1.18 -7.79
C ALA A 107 -7.04 -0.75 -8.31
N THR A 108 -6.34 -1.63 -9.05
CA THR A 108 -5.06 -1.27 -9.68
C THR A 108 -5.22 -0.17 -10.73
N LEU A 109 -6.26 -0.24 -11.56
CA LEU A 109 -6.56 0.82 -12.54
C LEU A 109 -7.00 2.14 -11.88
N LEU A 110 -7.61 2.07 -10.70
CA LEU A 110 -7.88 3.26 -9.89
C LEU A 110 -6.58 3.86 -9.34
N ILE A 111 -5.66 3.02 -8.89
CA ILE A 111 -4.32 3.42 -8.43
C ILE A 111 -3.51 4.04 -9.59
N GLU A 112 -3.62 3.53 -10.82
CA GLU A 112 -2.97 4.11 -12.02
C GLU A 112 -3.30 5.61 -12.21
N LYS A 113 -4.50 6.03 -11.81
CA LYS A 113 -4.97 7.43 -11.91
C LYS A 113 -4.67 8.27 -10.68
N ALA A 114 -4.31 7.64 -9.58
CA ALA A 114 -4.04 8.34 -8.33
C ALA A 114 -2.64 8.97 -8.31
N ARG A 115 -2.50 10.06 -7.56
CA ARG A 115 -1.19 10.66 -7.27
C ARG A 115 -0.30 9.75 -6.42
N LEU A 116 -0.90 8.96 -5.55
CA LEU A 116 -0.19 8.14 -4.57
C LEU A 116 -1.09 6.99 -4.10
N LEU A 117 -0.50 5.81 -3.85
CA LEU A 117 -1.10 4.77 -3.00
C LEU A 117 -0.52 4.86 -1.60
N MET A 118 -1.35 4.86 -0.55
CA MET A 118 -0.92 4.72 0.83
C MET A 118 -1.37 3.36 1.38
N SER A 119 -0.44 2.53 1.85
CA SER A 119 -0.76 1.20 2.38
C SER A 119 0.35 0.66 3.28
N THR A 120 0.10 -0.46 3.93
CA THR A 120 1.17 -1.36 4.41
C THR A 120 1.66 -2.23 3.26
N GLU A 121 2.77 -2.96 3.45
CA GLU A 121 3.25 -3.86 2.40
C GLU A 121 2.20 -4.93 2.08
N GLY A 122 1.90 -5.12 0.79
CA GLY A 122 0.83 -6.01 0.35
C GLY A 122 0.63 -6.02 -1.17
N GLY A 123 -0.43 -6.73 -1.60
CA GLY A 123 -0.69 -6.97 -3.02
C GLY A 123 -0.87 -5.70 -3.85
N LEU A 124 -1.56 -4.67 -3.33
CA LEU A 124 -1.75 -3.41 -4.06
C LEU A 124 -0.46 -2.61 -4.23
N VAL A 125 0.50 -2.73 -3.31
CA VAL A 125 1.83 -2.12 -3.48
C VAL A 125 2.57 -2.74 -4.67
N HIS A 126 2.49 -4.06 -4.83
CA HIS A 126 3.03 -4.75 -6.01
C HIS A 126 2.28 -4.33 -7.30
N ALA A 127 0.97 -4.24 -7.24
CA ALA A 127 0.14 -3.81 -8.37
C ALA A 127 0.41 -2.36 -8.78
N ALA A 128 0.67 -1.46 -7.83
CA ALA A 128 1.02 -0.06 -8.10
C ALA A 128 2.30 0.06 -8.93
N THR A 129 3.31 -0.84 -8.71
CA THR A 129 4.51 -0.84 -9.55
C THR A 129 4.25 -1.27 -10.98
N ALA A 130 3.18 -2.03 -11.24
CA ALA A 130 2.81 -2.45 -12.59
C ALA A 130 2.14 -1.33 -13.42
N VAL A 131 1.68 -0.27 -12.76
CA VAL A 131 1.04 0.90 -13.38
C VAL A 131 1.80 2.20 -13.11
N ASP A 132 3.07 2.07 -12.71
CA ASP A 132 4.02 3.17 -12.47
C ASP A 132 3.53 4.21 -11.42
N THR A 133 2.66 3.82 -10.50
CA THR A 133 2.20 4.68 -9.42
C THR A 133 3.07 4.51 -8.19
N THR A 134 3.60 5.61 -7.67
CA THR A 134 4.35 5.62 -6.40
C THR A 134 3.45 5.21 -5.24
N SER A 135 4.01 4.41 -4.33
CA SER A 135 3.33 4.06 -3.08
C SER A 135 4.08 4.61 -1.87
N LEU A 136 3.35 5.14 -0.89
CA LEU A 136 3.86 5.25 0.47
C LEU A 136 3.55 3.93 1.19
N VAL A 137 4.60 3.24 1.62
CA VAL A 137 4.50 1.90 2.17
C VAL A 137 4.99 1.88 3.60
N VAL A 138 4.11 1.58 4.56
CA VAL A 138 4.50 1.32 5.94
C VAL A 138 4.97 -0.12 6.06
N ILE A 139 6.25 -0.31 6.34
CA ILE A 139 6.90 -1.62 6.49
C ILE A 139 7.15 -1.87 7.97
N THR A 140 6.47 -2.87 8.50
CA THR A 140 6.63 -3.28 9.91
C THR A 140 7.84 -4.20 10.10
N GLY A 141 8.15 -4.56 11.35
CA GLY A 141 9.18 -5.56 11.68
C GLY A 141 8.84 -7.01 11.27
N TYR A 142 7.78 -7.22 10.49
CA TYR A 142 7.43 -8.54 9.96
C TYR A 142 8.42 -9.02 8.90
N GLN A 143 8.81 -8.14 7.99
CA GLN A 143 9.77 -8.41 6.91
C GLN A 143 10.89 -7.37 6.88
N THR A 144 11.95 -7.63 6.14
CA THR A 144 13.01 -6.64 5.91
C THR A 144 12.63 -5.70 4.77
N VAL A 145 13.14 -4.48 4.83
CA VAL A 145 13.02 -3.52 3.72
C VAL A 145 13.53 -4.13 2.41
N LYS A 146 14.66 -4.86 2.45
CA LYS A 146 15.23 -5.51 1.25
C LYS A 146 14.30 -6.51 0.58
N MET A 147 13.39 -7.15 1.33
CA MET A 147 12.47 -8.13 0.76
C MET A 147 11.31 -7.51 0.00
N VAL A 148 10.82 -6.34 0.44
CA VAL A 148 9.50 -5.84 0.01
C VAL A 148 9.51 -4.41 -0.52
N ALA A 149 10.58 -3.64 -0.29
CA ALA A 149 10.65 -2.25 -0.70
C ALA A 149 11.03 -2.11 -2.17
N TYR A 150 10.26 -1.32 -2.89
CA TYR A 150 10.61 -0.90 -4.24
C TYR A 150 11.34 0.44 -4.20
N PRO A 151 12.39 0.63 -5.04
CA PRO A 151 13.18 1.87 -5.05
C PRO A 151 12.36 3.13 -5.35
N GLN A 152 11.30 3.00 -6.19
CA GLN A 152 10.42 4.10 -6.59
C GLN A 152 9.40 4.49 -5.51
N ASN A 153 9.29 3.73 -4.41
CA ASN A 153 8.32 3.98 -3.36
C ASN A 153 8.90 4.79 -2.19
N ILE A 154 8.02 5.47 -1.48
CA ILE A 154 8.30 6.09 -0.18
C ILE A 154 8.17 5.00 0.88
N ASN A 155 9.29 4.37 1.24
CA ASN A 155 9.31 3.26 2.17
C ASN A 155 9.54 3.76 3.61
N VAL A 156 8.58 3.55 4.50
CA VAL A 156 8.64 3.92 5.92
C VAL A 156 8.78 2.65 6.76
N TYR A 157 9.99 2.34 7.17
CA TYR A 157 10.27 1.19 8.03
C TYR A 157 10.09 1.56 9.49
N ILE A 158 9.19 0.87 10.18
CA ILE A 158 8.83 1.15 11.57
C ILE A 158 9.25 0.05 12.55
N GLY A 159 9.93 -1.00 12.09
CA GLY A 159 10.37 -2.10 12.95
C GLY A 159 11.66 -1.75 13.71
N SER A 160 11.69 -2.00 15.00
CA SER A 160 12.90 -1.87 15.84
C SER A 160 13.67 -3.19 15.99
N HIS A 161 13.11 -4.28 15.47
CA HIS A 161 13.65 -5.63 15.52
C HIS A 161 13.47 -6.26 14.14
N GLY A 162 14.10 -7.33 13.85
CA GLY A 162 13.78 -7.84 12.56
C GLY A 162 14.24 -9.17 12.23
N PRO A 163 13.75 -9.67 11.07
CA PRO A 163 12.32 -9.75 10.77
C PRO A 163 11.69 -10.86 11.60
N CYS A 164 10.48 -10.65 12.12
CA CYS A 164 9.84 -11.70 12.93
C CYS A 164 9.30 -12.86 12.08
N GLY A 165 8.82 -12.63 10.87
CA GLY A 165 8.27 -13.64 9.96
C GLY A 165 7.10 -14.46 10.53
N LEU A 166 6.53 -14.08 11.67
CA LEU A 166 5.54 -14.84 12.41
C LEU A 166 4.14 -14.71 11.79
N LYS A 167 3.42 -15.82 11.70
CA LYS A 167 1.99 -15.82 11.33
C LYS A 167 1.05 -15.60 12.52
N ILE A 168 1.56 -15.70 13.73
CA ILE A 168 0.86 -15.39 14.98
C ILE A 168 1.26 -13.97 15.44
N PRO A 169 0.47 -13.32 16.33
CA PRO A 169 0.79 -11.99 16.82
C PRO A 169 2.21 -11.89 17.42
N CYS A 170 2.97 -10.90 16.97
CA CYS A 170 4.29 -10.53 17.47
C CYS A 170 4.18 -9.28 18.35
N LEU A 171 4.60 -9.39 19.61
CA LEU A 171 4.50 -8.28 20.56
C LEU A 171 5.39 -7.09 20.15
N ASP A 172 6.55 -7.35 19.56
CA ASP A 172 7.46 -6.30 19.10
C ASP A 172 6.87 -5.55 17.90
N CYS A 173 6.35 -6.25 16.87
CA CYS A 173 5.66 -5.60 15.75
C CYS A 173 4.49 -4.73 16.23
N LYS A 174 3.69 -5.25 17.15
CA LYS A 174 2.55 -4.52 17.74
C LYS A 174 3.00 -3.28 18.50
N ARG A 175 4.06 -3.41 19.33
CA ARG A 175 4.63 -2.31 20.08
C ARG A 175 5.19 -1.21 19.16
N ASP A 176 5.96 -1.60 18.13
CA ASP A 176 6.59 -0.67 17.21
C ASP A 176 5.54 0.09 16.40
N SER A 177 4.54 -0.61 15.87
CA SER A 177 3.41 0.02 15.16
C SER A 177 2.63 1.00 16.05
N ALA A 178 2.41 0.66 17.33
CA ALA A 178 1.68 1.51 18.27
C ALA A 178 2.46 2.78 18.68
N LYS A 179 3.80 2.70 18.70
CA LYS A 179 4.68 3.81 19.10
C LYS A 179 5.04 4.73 17.93
N HIS A 180 4.84 4.29 16.70
CA HIS A 180 5.23 5.06 15.54
C HIS A 180 4.47 6.39 15.45
N ASN A 181 5.20 7.46 15.17
CA ASN A 181 4.62 8.79 14.98
C ASN A 181 4.12 8.94 13.55
N TYR A 182 2.80 8.99 13.37
CA TYR A 182 2.17 9.15 12.05
C TYR A 182 2.53 10.48 11.36
N GLU A 183 3.01 11.48 12.08
CA GLU A 183 3.46 12.77 11.51
C GLU A 183 4.60 12.58 10.50
N GLU A 184 5.50 11.62 10.74
CA GLU A 184 6.55 11.29 9.78
C GLU A 184 5.97 10.87 8.41
N ILE A 185 4.88 10.10 8.43
CA ILE A 185 4.20 9.69 7.20
C ILE A 185 3.55 10.90 6.55
N HIS A 186 2.89 11.76 7.34
CA HIS A 186 2.24 12.97 6.84
C HIS A 186 3.24 13.89 6.13
N GLU A 187 4.38 14.18 6.75
CA GLU A 187 5.45 15.00 6.16
C GLU A 187 5.92 14.44 4.82
N LYS A 188 6.21 13.14 4.75
CA LYS A 188 6.63 12.47 3.51
C LYS A 188 5.58 12.53 2.40
N VAL A 189 4.30 12.44 2.74
CA VAL A 189 3.20 12.57 1.76
C VAL A 189 3.10 14.00 1.26
N VAL A 190 3.16 14.99 2.15
CA VAL A 190 3.11 16.41 1.76
C VAL A 190 4.29 16.76 0.86
N ASP A 191 5.51 16.35 1.22
CA ASP A 191 6.71 16.59 0.41
C ASP A 191 6.60 15.96 -0.99
N PHE A 192 5.94 14.81 -1.10
CA PHE A 192 5.74 14.16 -2.41
C PHE A 192 4.68 14.86 -3.27
N LEU A 193 3.64 15.41 -2.65
CA LEU A 193 2.52 16.03 -3.36
C LEU A 193 2.81 17.49 -3.79
N THR A 194 3.78 18.16 -3.17
CA THR A 194 4.21 19.54 -3.50
C THR A 194 5.25 19.58 -4.60
#